data_40a4717ad95f877b827217fc52b76912
#
_entry.id   40a4717ad95f877b827217fc52b76912
#
_cell.length_a   1.000
_cell.length_b   1.000
_cell.length_c   1.000
_cell.angle_alpha   90.00
_cell.angle_beta   90.00
_cell.angle_gamma   90.00
#
_symmetry.space_group_name_H-M   'P 1'
#
loop_
_entity.id
_entity.type
_entity.pdbx_description
1 polymer ?
#
loop_
_entity_poly.entity_id
_entity_poly.type
_entity_poly.pdbx_seq_one_letter_code
_entity_poly.pdbx_strand_id
1 'polypeptide(L)' 'MFAAHLRSWSLTPDGGPILTASGGVLPVVWRGRPAMLKIATCEEERRGNALMTWWDGHGAAQVWAHDDDAILLERAQP' A
#
# COMPACT_ATOMS: atom_id res chain seq x y z
N MET A 1 7.10 -6.64 9.00
CA MET A 1 6.93 -5.48 8.13
C MET A 1 5.48 -5.05 7.98
N PHE A 2 4.60 -5.97 7.65
CA PHE A 2 3.20 -5.60 7.37
C PHE A 2 2.27 -5.63 8.59
N ALA A 3 2.66 -6.30 9.67
CA ALA A 3 1.76 -6.61 10.79
C ALA A 3 1.13 -5.36 11.43
N ALA A 4 1.89 -4.30 11.61
CA ALA A 4 1.39 -3.08 12.22
C ALA A 4 0.27 -2.45 11.38
N HIS A 5 0.45 -2.38 10.08
CA HIS A 5 -0.54 -1.80 9.17
C HIS A 5 -1.74 -2.72 8.95
N LEU A 6 -1.53 -4.04 8.93
CA LEU A 6 -2.64 -4.98 8.90
C LEU A 6 -3.57 -4.76 10.09
N ARG A 7 -2.99 -4.50 11.25
CA ARG A 7 -3.75 -4.25 12.47
C ARG A 7 -4.37 -2.85 12.49
N SER A 8 -3.57 -1.83 12.18
CA SER A 8 -4.03 -0.44 12.25
C SER A 8 -5.15 -0.13 11.27
N TRP A 9 -5.10 -0.72 10.09
CA TRP A 9 -6.08 -0.46 9.04
C TRP A 9 -7.09 -1.60 8.86
N SER A 10 -7.05 -2.60 9.75
CA SER A 10 -7.96 -3.76 9.71
C SER A 10 -7.92 -4.47 8.35
N LEU A 11 -6.72 -4.76 7.87
CA LEU A 11 -6.51 -5.41 6.60
C LEU A 11 -6.42 -6.92 6.75
N THR A 12 -6.92 -7.65 5.76
CA THR A 12 -6.80 -9.10 5.69
C THR A 12 -5.82 -9.46 4.58
N PRO A 13 -4.74 -10.21 4.86
CA PRO A 13 -3.82 -10.65 3.81
C PRO A 13 -4.54 -11.49 2.75
N ASP A 14 -4.24 -11.24 1.47
CA ASP A 14 -4.88 -11.91 0.34
C ASP A 14 -3.84 -12.33 -0.69
N GLY A 15 -2.74 -12.88 -0.25
CA GLY A 15 -1.65 -13.36 -1.11
C GLY A 15 -0.31 -13.27 -0.41
N GLY A 16 0.74 -13.71 -1.11
CA GLY A 16 2.10 -13.66 -0.59
C GLY A 16 2.71 -12.27 -0.72
N PRO A 17 3.57 -11.88 0.23
CA PRO A 17 4.26 -10.61 0.15
C PRO A 17 5.32 -10.61 -0.94
N ILE A 18 5.52 -9.45 -1.57
CA ILE A 18 6.62 -9.20 -2.49
C ILE A 18 7.58 -8.27 -1.77
N LEU A 19 8.77 -8.77 -1.43
CA LEU A 19 9.77 -8.00 -0.71
C LEU A 19 10.86 -7.53 -1.66
N THR A 20 11.26 -6.29 -1.53
CA THR A 20 12.36 -5.69 -2.31
C THR A 20 13.34 -5.01 -1.35
N ALA A 21 14.50 -4.58 -1.88
CA ALA A 21 15.48 -3.86 -1.08
C ALA A 21 14.94 -2.55 -0.52
N SER A 22 13.98 -1.93 -1.18
CA SER A 22 13.42 -0.62 -0.81
C SER A 22 12.09 -0.70 -0.09
N GLY A 23 11.54 -1.89 0.13
CA GLY A 23 10.28 -2.04 0.82
C GLY A 23 9.58 -3.34 0.54
N GLY A 24 8.25 -3.33 0.62
CA GLY A 24 7.44 -4.50 0.36
C GLY A 24 6.03 -4.15 -0.07
N VAL A 25 5.39 -5.10 -0.76
CA VAL A 25 4.00 -4.99 -1.20
C VAL A 25 3.27 -6.25 -0.79
N LEU A 26 2.09 -6.10 -0.23
CA LEU A 26 1.25 -7.21 0.19
C LEU A 26 -0.16 -7.02 -0.37
N PRO A 27 -0.67 -8.00 -1.16
CA PRO A 27 -2.08 -7.98 -1.51
C PRO A 27 -2.94 -8.18 -0.27
N VAL A 28 -3.94 -7.35 -0.10
CA VAL A 28 -4.84 -7.40 1.06
C VAL A 28 -6.27 -7.16 0.62
N VAL A 29 -7.20 -7.40 1.56
CA VAL A 29 -8.60 -7.00 1.41
C VAL A 29 -8.88 -5.94 2.45
N TRP A 30 -9.49 -4.84 2.02
CA TRP A 30 -9.89 -3.73 2.87
C TRP A 30 -11.37 -3.46 2.68
N ARG A 31 -12.14 -3.66 3.74
CA ARG A 31 -13.61 -3.47 3.71
C ARG A 31 -14.27 -4.22 2.56
N GLY A 32 -13.84 -5.46 2.31
CA GLY A 32 -14.35 -6.28 1.23
C GLY A 32 -13.83 -5.93 -0.16
N ARG A 33 -12.89 -5.01 -0.28
CA ARG A 33 -12.31 -4.57 -1.55
C ARG A 33 -10.87 -5.02 -1.70
N PRO A 34 -10.47 -5.51 -2.90
CA PRO A 34 -9.07 -5.81 -3.15
C PRO A 34 -8.21 -4.55 -3.05
N ALA A 35 -7.12 -4.65 -2.33
CA ALA A 35 -6.20 -3.54 -2.11
C ALA A 35 -4.76 -4.03 -2.12
N MET A 36 -3.82 -3.09 -2.20
CA MET A 36 -2.39 -3.36 -2.09
C MET A 36 -1.84 -2.49 -0.97
N LEU A 37 -1.19 -3.14 -0.01
CA LEU A 37 -0.43 -2.46 1.04
C LEU A 37 1.01 -2.34 0.60
N LYS A 38 1.50 -1.11 0.43
CA LYS A 38 2.87 -0.85 0.03
C LYS A 38 3.60 -0.16 1.15
N ILE A 39 4.71 -0.75 1.60
CA ILE A 39 5.53 -0.21 2.68
C ILE A 39 6.88 0.20 2.14
N ALA A 40 7.30 1.42 2.47
CA ALA A 40 8.59 1.97 2.10
C ALA A 40 9.57 1.81 3.26
N THR A 41 10.79 1.34 2.94
CA THR A 41 11.89 1.25 3.91
C THR A 41 13.03 2.19 3.59
N CYS A 42 12.96 2.94 2.50
CA CYS A 42 13.93 3.95 2.14
C CYS A 42 13.24 5.24 1.74
N GLU A 43 14.01 6.32 1.72
CA GLU A 43 13.44 7.65 1.48
C GLU A 43 12.89 7.83 0.06
N GLU A 44 13.51 7.21 -0.93
CA GLU A 44 13.01 7.29 -2.30
C GLU A 44 11.62 6.69 -2.44
N GLU A 45 11.38 5.55 -1.78
CA GLU A 45 10.07 4.92 -1.77
C GLU A 45 9.06 5.75 -0.98
N ARG A 46 9.47 6.39 0.10
CA ARG A 46 8.60 7.30 0.85
C ARG A 46 8.18 8.48 0.01
N ARG A 47 9.08 9.05 -0.78
CA ARG A 47 8.78 10.13 -1.71
C ARG A 47 7.82 9.66 -2.80
N GLY A 48 8.02 8.45 -3.32
CA GLY A 48 7.11 7.86 -4.29
C GLY A 48 5.70 7.67 -3.74
N ASN A 49 5.60 7.20 -2.50
CA ASN A 49 4.31 7.05 -1.82
C ASN A 49 3.64 8.41 -1.61
N ALA A 50 4.38 9.43 -1.22
CA ALA A 50 3.85 10.78 -1.04
C ALA A 50 3.35 11.35 -2.37
N LEU A 51 4.08 11.12 -3.46
CA LEU A 51 3.68 11.58 -4.78
C LEU A 51 2.40 10.89 -5.25
N MET A 52 2.27 9.59 -5.03
CA MET A 52 1.05 8.86 -5.36
C MET A 52 -0.14 9.35 -4.55
N THR A 53 0.07 9.67 -3.29
CA THR A 53 -0.96 10.25 -2.43
C THR A 53 -1.42 11.61 -2.96
N TRP A 54 -0.46 12.43 -3.39
CA TRP A 54 -0.76 13.74 -3.97
C TRP A 54 -1.56 13.64 -5.27
N TRP A 55 -1.27 12.61 -6.08
CA TRP A 55 -1.95 12.37 -7.35
C TRP A 55 -3.18 11.49 -7.23
N ASP A 56 -3.66 11.26 -6.05
CA ASP A 56 -4.76 10.36 -5.75
C ASP A 56 -5.88 10.41 -6.81
N GLY A 57 -6.07 9.32 -7.55
CA GLY A 57 -7.10 9.22 -8.56
C GLY A 57 -6.82 9.93 -9.89
N HIS A 58 -5.74 10.68 -10.01
CA HIS A 58 -5.42 11.45 -11.23
C HIS A 58 -4.49 10.67 -12.16
N GLY A 59 -4.99 9.60 -12.77
CA GLY A 59 -4.21 8.77 -13.68
C GLY A 59 -3.38 7.71 -12.99
N ALA A 60 -3.53 7.53 -11.69
CA ALA A 60 -2.87 6.52 -10.89
C ALA A 60 -3.88 5.73 -10.07
N ALA A 61 -3.45 4.65 -9.43
CA ALA A 61 -4.29 3.91 -8.50
C ALA A 61 -4.77 4.81 -7.37
N GLN A 62 -6.02 4.63 -6.95
CA GLN A 62 -6.59 5.43 -5.89
C GLN A 62 -5.96 5.06 -4.54
N VAL A 63 -5.58 6.06 -3.76
CA VAL A 63 -5.01 5.89 -2.42
C VAL A 63 -6.14 5.97 -1.40
N TRP A 64 -6.33 4.89 -0.63
CA TRP A 64 -7.42 4.82 0.35
C TRP A 64 -6.97 5.15 1.77
N ALA A 65 -5.69 4.94 2.07
CA ALA A 65 -5.09 5.29 3.35
C ALA A 65 -3.59 5.45 3.17
N HIS A 66 -2.95 6.21 4.05
CA HIS A 66 -1.51 6.38 4.02
C HIS A 66 -0.99 6.84 5.38
N ASP A 67 0.30 6.61 5.60
CA ASP A 67 1.07 7.23 6.68
C ASP A 67 2.49 7.51 6.17
N ASP A 68 3.43 7.82 7.06
CA ASP A 68 4.79 8.19 6.66
C ASP A 68 5.53 7.06 5.96
N ASP A 69 5.20 5.81 6.23
CA ASP A 69 5.93 4.64 5.74
C ASP A 69 5.15 3.79 4.76
N ALA A 70 3.85 3.97 4.64
CA ALA A 70 3.00 3.06 3.89
C ALA A 70 1.86 3.75 3.19
N ILE A 71 1.37 3.12 2.12
CA ILE A 71 0.12 3.51 1.47
C ILE A 71 -0.73 2.28 1.21
N LEU A 72 -2.03 2.49 1.21
CA LEU A 72 -3.02 1.48 0.82
C LEU A 72 -3.64 1.92 -0.49
N LEU A 73 -3.45 1.13 -1.53
CA LEU A 73 -3.88 1.44 -2.89
C LEU A 73 -5.00 0.50 -3.32
N GLU A 74 -5.87 0.96 -4.22
CA GLU A 74 -6.74 0.04 -4.92
C GLU A 74 -5.89 -0.95 -5.71
N ARG A 75 -6.35 -2.22 -5.79
CA ARG A 75 -5.67 -3.24 -6.58
C ARG A 75 -6.36 -3.34 -7.93
N ALA A 76 -5.57 -3.16 -9.01
CA ALA A 76 -6.08 -3.33 -10.36
C ALA A 76 -6.59 -4.76 -10.55
N GLN A 77 -7.76 -4.89 -11.13
CA GLN A 77 -8.35 -6.19 -11.47
C GLN A 77 -8.25 -6.40 -12.97
N PRO A 78 -7.78 -7.58 -13.41
CA PRO A 78 -7.80 -7.89 -14.84
C PRO A 78 -9.20 -8.00 -15.39
#